data_04916822444bf5694a42fb72fbcf8293
#
_entry.id   04916822444bf5694a42fb72fbcf8293
#
_cell.length_a   1.000
_cell.length_b   1.000
_cell.length_c   1.000
_cell.angle_alpha   90.00
_cell.angle_beta   90.00
_cell.angle_gamma   90.00
#
_symmetry.space_group_name_H-M   'P 1'
#
loop_
_entity.id
_entity.type
_entity.pdbx_description
1 polymer ?
#
loop_
_entity_poly.entity_id
_entity_poly.type
_entity_poly.pdbx_seq_one_letter_code
_entity_poly.pdbx_strand_id
1 'polypeptide(L)'
;MSETSKIIAVTSGKGGTGKSTVCSGLGYTLAKQGHRTLIIELDFGLRCLDIMFGLQDKIEHDLSDVLSGKMNALDACAKVPMASNLEILCAPKTLTPVTAEQIYSICRSVKKYYDYIIIDTGAGINSHVFDIVEQANLILVVSTPDQVCIRDASLMSDEFYNRGNKSQRLIINKVSKKVIGNSLVKNLDEIIDKIGVQLIGVIPEDFKLTVATAKGDPIPTESEALLAFDALSKRLNGDFVPLTIKGA
;
A
#
# COMPACT_ATOMS: atom_id res chain seq x y z
N MET A 1 -19.97 7.70 13.17
CA MET A 1 -18.64 7.05 13.23
C MET A 1 -18.83 5.61 12.78
N SER A 2 -18.19 5.18 11.71
CA SER A 2 -18.27 3.79 11.23
C SER A 2 -17.71 2.87 12.31
N GLU A 3 -18.47 1.87 12.76
CA GLU A 3 -18.05 0.93 13.81
C GLU A 3 -16.96 -0.07 13.33
N THR A 4 -16.54 -0.02 12.08
CA THR A 4 -15.62 -0.99 11.50
C THR A 4 -14.51 -0.30 10.70
N SER A 5 -13.29 -0.47 11.17
CA SER A 5 -12.06 -0.17 10.44
C SER A 5 -12.02 -0.92 9.11
N LYS A 6 -11.59 -0.28 8.03
CA LYS A 6 -11.38 -0.92 6.74
C LYS A 6 -9.93 -1.39 6.62
N ILE A 7 -9.73 -2.70 6.52
CA ILE A 7 -8.41 -3.30 6.33
C ILE A 7 -8.13 -3.42 4.83
N ILE A 8 -7.06 -2.80 4.38
CA ILE A 8 -6.61 -2.79 2.98
C ILE A 8 -5.23 -3.44 2.91
N ALA A 9 -5.11 -4.54 2.18
CA ALA A 9 -3.81 -5.15 1.90
C ALA A 9 -3.27 -4.64 0.56
N VAL A 10 -2.01 -4.21 0.54
CA VAL A 10 -1.33 -3.77 -0.68
C VAL A 10 -0.26 -4.80 -1.03
N THR A 11 -0.36 -5.36 -2.21
CA THR A 11 0.50 -6.47 -2.64
C THR A 11 0.93 -6.35 -4.10
N SER A 12 1.95 -7.13 -4.50
CA SER A 12 2.41 -7.20 -5.89
C SER A 12 3.14 -8.52 -6.16
N GLY A 13 3.03 -9.02 -7.38
CA GLY A 13 3.73 -10.23 -7.80
C GLY A 13 5.26 -10.10 -7.85
N LYS A 14 5.80 -8.88 -7.88
CA LYS A 14 7.25 -8.62 -8.03
C LYS A 14 7.72 -7.49 -7.11
N GLY A 15 8.98 -7.58 -6.68
CA GLY A 15 9.65 -6.48 -5.97
C GLY A 15 9.86 -5.26 -6.87
N GLY A 16 9.90 -4.06 -6.26
CA GLY A 16 10.17 -2.82 -6.98
C GLY A 16 8.98 -2.18 -7.70
N THR A 17 7.77 -2.75 -7.64
CA THR A 17 6.56 -2.15 -8.21
C THR A 17 6.08 -0.89 -7.47
N GLY A 18 6.59 -0.65 -6.26
CA GLY A 18 6.25 0.52 -5.44
C GLY A 18 5.10 0.31 -4.47
N LYS A 19 4.90 -0.89 -3.94
CA LYS A 19 3.90 -1.17 -2.89
C LYS A 19 3.99 -0.20 -1.72
N SER A 20 5.17 -0.10 -1.09
CA SER A 20 5.39 0.78 0.06
C SER A 20 5.19 2.26 -0.30
N THR A 21 5.52 2.66 -1.55
CA THR A 21 5.18 3.99 -2.07
C THR A 21 3.68 4.20 -2.16
N VAL A 22 2.93 3.18 -2.60
CA VAL A 22 1.47 3.22 -2.62
C VAL A 22 0.92 3.27 -1.19
N CYS A 23 1.43 2.45 -0.28
CA CYS A 23 1.02 2.46 1.14
C CYS A 23 1.26 3.82 1.79
N SER A 24 2.45 4.40 1.60
CA SER A 24 2.80 5.69 2.18
C SER A 24 1.98 6.84 1.59
N GLY A 25 1.83 6.90 0.26
CA GLY A 25 1.04 7.94 -0.41
C GLY A 25 -0.45 7.87 -0.08
N LEU A 26 -1.02 6.67 -0.08
CA LEU A 26 -2.41 6.43 0.31
C LEU A 26 -2.66 6.75 1.80
N GLY A 27 -1.80 6.25 2.68
CA GLY A 27 -1.92 6.51 4.12
C GLY A 27 -1.81 8.00 4.44
N TYR A 28 -0.86 8.69 3.79
CA TYR A 28 -0.70 10.14 3.92
C TYR A 28 -1.95 10.91 3.47
N THR A 29 -2.53 10.59 2.31
CA THR A 29 -3.70 11.30 1.79
C THR A 29 -4.97 11.01 2.60
N LEU A 30 -5.19 9.78 3.03
CA LEU A 30 -6.29 9.43 3.94
C LEU A 30 -6.19 10.21 5.26
N ALA A 31 -5.00 10.28 5.84
CA ALA A 31 -4.76 11.04 7.07
C ALA A 31 -4.98 12.55 6.88
N LYS A 32 -4.56 13.11 5.74
CA LYS A 32 -4.83 14.52 5.39
C LYS A 32 -6.32 14.82 5.19
N GLN A 33 -7.11 13.82 4.79
CA GLN A 33 -8.58 13.92 4.69
C GLN A 33 -9.28 13.73 6.05
N GLY A 34 -8.53 13.56 7.14
CA GLY A 34 -9.04 13.46 8.49
C GLY A 34 -9.29 12.04 9.00
N HIS A 35 -8.98 11.00 8.20
CA HIS A 35 -9.11 9.61 8.61
C HIS A 35 -7.93 9.15 9.46
N ARG A 36 -8.21 8.54 10.60
CA ARG A 36 -7.18 7.90 11.43
C ARG A 36 -6.70 6.65 10.72
N THR A 37 -5.43 6.63 10.34
CA THR A 37 -4.85 5.62 9.47
C THR A 37 -3.63 4.99 10.13
N LEU A 38 -3.57 3.66 10.12
CA LEU A 38 -2.40 2.87 10.51
C LEU A 38 -1.84 2.17 9.28
N ILE A 39 -0.52 2.21 9.09
CA ILE A 39 0.17 1.34 8.14
C ILE A 39 0.95 0.30 8.94
N ILE A 40 0.72 -0.99 8.65
CA ILE A 40 1.49 -2.11 9.20
C ILE A 40 2.43 -2.61 8.11
N GLU A 41 3.73 -2.52 8.35
CA GLU A 41 4.76 -2.96 7.41
C GLU A 41 5.13 -4.41 7.67
N LEU A 42 5.10 -5.23 6.62
CA LEU A 42 5.43 -6.65 6.68
C LEU A 42 6.60 -7.05 5.75
N ASP A 43 7.38 -6.08 5.26
CA ASP A 43 8.60 -6.36 4.47
C ASP A 43 9.79 -6.53 5.42
N PHE A 44 9.85 -7.71 6.05
CA PHE A 44 10.82 -8.03 7.09
C PHE A 44 12.25 -7.98 6.57
N GLY A 45 13.13 -7.30 7.31
CA GLY A 45 14.53 -7.11 6.96
C GLY A 45 14.81 -6.02 5.93
N LEU A 46 13.80 -5.56 5.19
CA LEU A 46 13.89 -4.50 4.17
C LEU A 46 13.01 -3.29 4.50
N ARG A 47 12.83 -3.03 5.79
CA ARG A 47 12.04 -1.93 6.31
C ARG A 47 12.36 -0.61 5.59
N CYS A 48 11.33 0.10 5.13
CA CYS A 48 11.49 1.33 4.39
C CYS A 48 10.52 2.46 4.78
N LEU A 49 9.41 2.17 5.46
CA LEU A 49 8.44 3.19 5.84
C LEU A 49 9.01 4.20 6.85
N ASP A 50 9.89 3.78 7.76
CA ASP A 50 10.60 4.69 8.67
C ASP A 50 11.45 5.72 7.90
N ILE A 51 12.13 5.29 6.83
CA ILE A 51 12.89 6.18 5.95
C ILE A 51 11.94 7.14 5.23
N MET A 52 10.89 6.59 4.60
CA MET A 52 9.95 7.36 3.80
C MET A 52 9.22 8.45 4.60
N PHE A 53 9.07 8.27 5.91
CA PHE A 53 8.42 9.23 6.81
C PHE A 53 9.39 9.99 7.73
N GLY A 54 10.70 9.88 7.51
CA GLY A 54 11.72 10.60 8.29
C GLY A 54 11.81 10.16 9.77
N LEU A 55 11.59 8.87 10.03
CA LEU A 55 11.53 8.27 11.36
C LEU A 55 12.66 7.27 11.62
N GLN A 56 13.69 7.20 10.76
CA GLN A 56 14.73 6.15 10.78
C GLN A 56 15.36 5.94 12.17
N ASP A 57 15.63 7.03 12.89
CA ASP A 57 16.29 7.01 14.20
C ASP A 57 15.32 7.23 15.38
N LYS A 58 14.00 7.21 15.09
CA LYS A 58 12.93 7.51 16.07
C LYS A 58 12.04 6.31 16.37
N ILE A 59 12.25 5.19 15.68
CA ILE A 59 11.50 3.95 15.92
C ILE A 59 12.15 3.19 17.08
N GLU A 60 11.53 3.28 18.24
CA GLU A 60 11.96 2.59 19.46
C GLU A 60 11.43 1.14 19.53
N HIS A 61 10.23 0.93 18.98
CA HIS A 61 9.51 -0.35 19.00
C HIS A 61 9.02 -0.71 17.60
N ASP A 62 8.94 -2.00 17.35
CA ASP A 62 8.47 -2.52 16.07
C ASP A 62 7.55 -3.74 16.24
N LEU A 63 7.14 -4.33 15.13
CA LEU A 63 6.22 -5.46 15.12
C LEU A 63 6.75 -6.66 15.95
N SER A 64 8.07 -6.85 16.09
CA SER A 64 8.62 -7.95 16.90
C SER A 64 8.34 -7.79 18.40
N ASP A 65 8.32 -6.57 18.91
CA ASP A 65 7.95 -6.30 20.31
C ASP A 65 6.48 -6.66 20.58
N VAL A 66 5.61 -6.40 19.59
CA VAL A 66 4.18 -6.78 19.67
C VAL A 66 3.99 -8.30 19.59
N LEU A 67 4.66 -8.93 18.63
CA LEU A 67 4.57 -10.39 18.41
C LEU A 67 5.10 -11.19 19.58
N SER A 68 6.12 -10.69 20.28
CA SER A 68 6.68 -11.32 21.50
C SER A 68 5.85 -11.06 22.76
N GLY A 69 4.79 -10.24 22.67
CA GLY A 69 3.97 -9.84 23.82
C GLY A 69 4.64 -8.85 24.78
N LYS A 70 5.78 -8.29 24.41
CA LYS A 70 6.52 -7.30 25.20
C LYS A 70 5.79 -5.97 25.26
N MET A 71 5.00 -5.65 24.22
CA MET A 71 4.27 -4.39 24.09
C MET A 71 2.93 -4.62 23.40
N ASN A 72 1.95 -3.77 23.68
CA ASN A 72 0.72 -3.75 22.89
C ASN A 72 0.93 -2.99 21.57
N ALA A 73 0.08 -3.28 20.57
CA ALA A 73 0.26 -2.75 19.23
C ALA A 73 0.15 -1.20 19.15
N LEU A 74 -0.68 -0.58 20.00
CA LEU A 74 -0.85 0.89 19.99
C LEU A 74 0.40 1.60 20.51
N ASP A 75 1.03 1.06 21.54
CA ASP A 75 2.24 1.67 22.12
C ASP A 75 3.46 1.48 21.22
N ALA A 76 3.45 0.45 20.34
CA ALA A 76 4.50 0.21 19.36
C ALA A 76 4.34 1.05 18.08
N CYS A 77 3.18 1.68 17.86
CA CYS A 77 2.96 2.53 16.69
C CYS A 77 3.70 3.86 16.80
N ALA A 78 4.40 4.24 15.74
CA ALA A 78 5.07 5.53 15.63
C ALA A 78 4.20 6.55 14.89
N LYS A 79 4.05 7.75 15.46
CA LYS A 79 3.33 8.86 14.83
C LYS A 79 4.15 9.47 13.70
N VAL A 80 3.51 9.71 12.55
CA VAL A 80 4.14 10.34 11.40
C VAL A 80 4.09 11.87 11.57
N PRO A 81 5.22 12.57 11.68
CA PRO A 81 5.24 14.01 11.99
C PRO A 81 4.52 14.89 10.98
N MET A 82 4.55 14.50 9.70
CA MET A 82 3.95 15.25 8.59
C MET A 82 2.45 15.02 8.40
N ALA A 83 1.84 14.07 9.17
CA ALA A 83 0.42 13.74 9.08
C ALA A 83 -0.11 13.24 10.43
N SER A 84 -0.74 14.12 11.20
CA SER A 84 -1.16 13.87 12.60
C SER A 84 -2.10 12.67 12.78
N ASN A 85 -2.85 12.30 11.76
CA ASN A 85 -3.77 11.15 11.77
C ASN A 85 -3.14 9.86 11.18
N LEU A 86 -1.82 9.85 10.91
CA LEU A 86 -1.10 8.71 10.39
C LEU A 86 -0.15 8.15 11.43
N GLU A 87 -0.24 6.85 11.64
CA GLU A 87 0.72 6.08 12.44
C GLU A 87 1.24 4.90 11.64
N ILE A 88 2.44 4.43 11.97
CA ILE A 88 3.05 3.26 11.36
C ILE A 88 3.48 2.26 12.41
N LEU A 89 3.26 0.98 12.16
CA LEU A 89 3.85 -0.13 12.88
C LEU A 89 4.89 -0.77 11.96
N CYS A 90 6.16 -0.47 12.24
CA CYS A 90 7.25 -0.88 11.37
C CYS A 90 7.55 -2.37 11.46
N ALA A 91 7.99 -2.95 10.36
CA ALA A 91 8.57 -4.29 10.34
C ALA A 91 9.87 -4.33 11.17
N PRO A 92 10.21 -5.47 11.79
CA PRO A 92 11.51 -5.66 12.43
C PRO A 92 12.64 -5.65 11.38
N LYS A 93 13.82 -5.20 11.79
CA LYS A 93 15.04 -5.23 10.96
C LYS A 93 15.57 -6.65 10.71
N THR A 94 15.05 -7.63 11.43
CA THR A 94 15.42 -9.05 11.31
C THR A 94 14.26 -9.84 10.70
N LEU A 95 14.61 -10.94 10.02
CA LEU A 95 13.60 -11.86 9.51
C LEU A 95 12.90 -12.54 10.70
N THR A 96 11.64 -12.21 10.89
CA THR A 96 10.80 -12.75 11.97
C THR A 96 9.63 -13.50 11.34
N PRO A 97 9.49 -14.81 11.57
CA PRO A 97 8.32 -15.53 11.11
C PRO A 97 7.04 -14.94 11.71
N VAL A 98 6.05 -14.70 10.89
CA VAL A 98 4.74 -14.19 11.33
C VAL A 98 3.63 -14.96 10.62
N THR A 99 2.52 -15.22 11.31
CA THR A 99 1.35 -15.84 10.71
C THR A 99 0.28 -14.81 10.38
N ALA A 100 -0.59 -15.13 9.43
CA ALA A 100 -1.74 -14.31 9.11
C ALA A 100 -2.61 -14.05 10.36
N GLU A 101 -2.83 -15.07 11.18
CA GLU A 101 -3.62 -14.95 12.42
C GLU A 101 -3.02 -13.95 13.40
N GLN A 102 -1.69 -13.92 13.56
CA GLN A 102 -1.02 -12.92 14.39
C GLN A 102 -1.25 -11.50 13.88
N ILE A 103 -1.11 -11.27 12.56
CA ILE A 103 -1.37 -9.95 11.95
C ILE A 103 -2.83 -9.52 12.14
N TYR A 104 -3.79 -10.41 11.89
CA TYR A 104 -5.19 -10.06 12.08
C TYR A 104 -5.61 -9.95 13.54
N SER A 105 -4.93 -10.64 14.47
CA SER A 105 -5.09 -10.40 15.90
C SER A 105 -4.67 -8.97 16.28
N ILE A 106 -3.54 -8.50 15.73
CA ILE A 106 -3.10 -7.11 15.89
C ILE A 106 -4.14 -6.16 15.28
N CYS A 107 -4.58 -6.38 14.04
CA CYS A 107 -5.62 -5.55 13.41
C CYS A 107 -6.90 -5.48 14.27
N ARG A 108 -7.36 -6.61 14.80
CA ARG A 108 -8.55 -6.66 15.68
C ARG A 108 -8.35 -5.86 16.98
N SER A 109 -7.16 -5.89 17.56
CA SER A 109 -6.87 -5.17 18.82
C SER A 109 -6.90 -3.65 18.65
N VAL A 110 -6.53 -3.16 17.45
CA VAL A 110 -6.42 -1.71 17.17
C VAL A 110 -7.59 -1.13 16.37
N LYS A 111 -8.46 -1.96 15.77
CA LYS A 111 -9.50 -1.51 14.83
C LYS A 111 -10.41 -0.37 15.33
N LYS A 112 -10.66 -0.25 16.63
CA LYS A 112 -11.51 0.83 17.19
C LYS A 112 -10.83 2.21 17.19
N TYR A 113 -9.52 2.24 16.96
CA TYR A 113 -8.74 3.48 17.00
C TYR A 113 -8.47 4.06 15.61
N TYR A 114 -8.62 3.25 14.54
CA TYR A 114 -8.34 3.66 13.18
C TYR A 114 -9.55 3.47 12.27
N ASP A 115 -9.69 4.34 11.30
CA ASP A 115 -10.70 4.24 10.25
C ASP A 115 -10.18 3.34 9.10
N TYR A 116 -8.85 3.36 8.87
CA TYR A 116 -8.14 2.54 7.90
C TYR A 116 -6.93 1.86 8.52
N ILE A 117 -6.75 0.58 8.19
CA ILE A 117 -5.53 -0.19 8.45
C ILE A 117 -5.00 -0.64 7.09
N ILE A 118 -3.82 -0.18 6.70
CA ILE A 118 -3.15 -0.54 5.46
C ILE A 118 -2.05 -1.56 5.81
N ILE A 119 -2.06 -2.71 5.16
CA ILE A 119 -1.03 -3.73 5.30
C ILE A 119 -0.10 -3.65 4.10
N ASP A 120 1.14 -3.25 4.31
CA ASP A 120 2.21 -3.27 3.30
C ASP A 120 2.87 -4.65 3.31
N THR A 121 2.53 -5.50 2.35
CA THR A 121 3.02 -6.88 2.32
C THR A 121 4.42 -6.98 1.70
N GLY A 122 5.12 -8.06 1.97
CA GLY A 122 6.27 -8.45 1.14
C GLY A 122 5.87 -8.66 -0.32
N ALA A 123 6.85 -8.68 -1.22
CA ALA A 123 6.64 -8.94 -2.64
C ALA A 123 6.64 -10.44 -2.95
N GLY A 124 5.98 -10.80 -4.05
CA GLY A 124 6.07 -12.13 -4.63
C GLY A 124 4.80 -12.97 -4.50
N ILE A 125 4.78 -14.01 -5.31
CA ILE A 125 3.68 -14.99 -5.39
C ILE A 125 4.05 -16.17 -4.50
N ASN A 126 3.61 -16.13 -3.24
CA ASN A 126 3.85 -17.20 -2.26
C ASN A 126 2.68 -17.33 -1.28
N SER A 127 2.54 -18.51 -0.66
CA SER A 127 1.43 -18.81 0.24
C SER A 127 1.31 -17.85 1.39
N HIS A 128 2.43 -17.41 1.95
CA HIS A 128 2.46 -16.51 3.09
C HIS A 128 1.81 -15.14 2.79
N VAL A 129 2.10 -14.56 1.61
CA VAL A 129 1.45 -13.32 1.16
C VAL A 129 -0.05 -13.55 0.98
N PHE A 130 -0.44 -14.66 0.34
CA PHE A 130 -1.85 -14.97 0.13
C PHE A 130 -2.62 -15.13 1.44
N ASP A 131 -2.07 -15.86 2.39
CA ASP A 131 -2.70 -16.09 3.70
C ASP A 131 -2.89 -14.76 4.49
N ILE A 132 -1.90 -13.85 4.39
CA ILE A 132 -1.98 -12.53 5.02
C ILE A 132 -3.09 -11.67 4.39
N VAL A 133 -3.23 -11.64 3.07
CA VAL A 133 -4.18 -10.73 2.41
C VAL A 133 -5.61 -11.27 2.39
N GLU A 134 -5.80 -12.56 2.62
CA GLU A 134 -7.08 -13.25 2.46
C GLU A 134 -8.21 -12.68 3.33
N GLN A 135 -7.89 -12.19 4.51
CA GLN A 135 -8.85 -11.61 5.45
C GLN A 135 -9.03 -10.09 5.28
N ALA A 136 -8.34 -9.45 4.35
CA ALA A 136 -8.49 -8.02 4.10
C ALA A 136 -9.88 -7.70 3.49
N ASN A 137 -10.42 -6.53 3.82
CA ASN A 137 -11.66 -6.05 3.20
C ASN A 137 -11.47 -5.70 1.72
N LEU A 138 -10.23 -5.33 1.35
CA LEU A 138 -9.85 -4.96 -0.01
C LEU A 138 -8.39 -5.31 -0.25
N ILE A 139 -8.09 -5.90 -1.40
CA ILE A 139 -6.75 -6.14 -1.89
C ILE A 139 -6.43 -5.14 -2.99
N LEU A 140 -5.37 -4.36 -2.82
CA LEU A 140 -4.82 -3.51 -3.86
C LEU A 140 -3.63 -4.23 -4.51
N VAL A 141 -3.82 -4.68 -5.74
CA VAL A 141 -2.77 -5.30 -6.55
C VAL A 141 -2.01 -4.20 -7.28
N VAL A 142 -0.72 -4.04 -6.96
CA VAL A 142 0.13 -3.02 -7.56
C VAL A 142 0.97 -3.62 -8.69
N SER A 143 0.83 -3.06 -9.89
CA SER A 143 1.63 -3.41 -11.06
C SER A 143 2.29 -2.15 -11.65
N THR A 144 3.32 -2.35 -12.45
CA THR A 144 3.90 -1.33 -13.32
C THR A 144 3.63 -1.69 -14.79
N PRO A 145 3.71 -0.75 -15.73
CA PRO A 145 3.39 -1.02 -17.13
C PRO A 145 4.52 -1.78 -17.88
N ASP A 146 5.12 -2.78 -17.24
CA ASP A 146 6.05 -3.72 -17.87
C ASP A 146 5.46 -5.14 -17.92
N GLN A 147 5.81 -5.91 -18.97
CA GLN A 147 5.19 -7.19 -19.26
C GLN A 147 5.38 -8.24 -18.15
N VAL A 148 6.49 -8.20 -17.41
CA VAL A 148 6.75 -9.14 -16.31
C VAL A 148 5.84 -8.83 -15.13
N CYS A 149 5.75 -7.55 -14.73
CA CYS A 149 4.88 -7.12 -13.63
C CYS A 149 3.39 -7.36 -13.95
N ILE A 150 2.98 -7.15 -15.22
CA ILE A 150 1.61 -7.39 -15.67
C ILE A 150 1.28 -8.90 -15.56
N ARG A 151 2.16 -9.77 -16.07
CA ARG A 151 1.99 -11.23 -15.96
C ARG A 151 1.92 -11.68 -14.51
N ASP A 152 2.85 -11.20 -13.67
CA ASP A 152 2.93 -11.62 -12.28
C ASP A 152 1.72 -11.09 -11.47
N ALA A 153 1.19 -9.91 -11.81
CA ALA A 153 -0.04 -9.38 -11.23
C ALA A 153 -1.28 -10.19 -11.66
N SER A 154 -1.35 -10.64 -12.93
CA SER A 154 -2.41 -11.53 -13.42
C SER A 154 -2.42 -12.86 -12.66
N LEU A 155 -1.27 -13.52 -12.56
CA LEU A 155 -1.15 -14.77 -11.82
C LEU A 155 -1.55 -14.64 -10.34
N MET A 156 -1.17 -13.53 -9.71
CA MET A 156 -1.54 -13.22 -8.33
C MET A 156 -3.04 -12.99 -8.18
N SER A 157 -3.65 -12.25 -9.10
CA SER A 157 -5.09 -12.00 -9.12
C SER A 157 -5.90 -13.29 -9.30
N ASP A 158 -5.48 -14.16 -10.22
CA ASP A 158 -6.10 -15.45 -10.45
C ASP A 158 -6.05 -16.33 -9.21
N GLU A 159 -4.94 -16.35 -8.49
CA GLU A 159 -4.80 -17.10 -7.24
C GLU A 159 -5.73 -16.54 -6.15
N PHE A 160 -5.84 -15.22 -5.98
CA PHE A 160 -6.81 -14.64 -5.03
C PHE A 160 -8.24 -15.00 -5.40
N TYR A 161 -8.58 -14.97 -6.70
CA TYR A 161 -9.91 -15.35 -7.17
C TYR A 161 -10.21 -16.82 -6.87
N ASN A 162 -9.25 -17.72 -7.13
CA ASN A 162 -9.37 -19.16 -6.87
C ASN A 162 -9.54 -19.47 -5.38
N ARG A 163 -8.93 -18.67 -4.50
CA ARG A 163 -9.12 -18.73 -3.03
C ARG A 163 -10.42 -18.08 -2.55
N GLY A 164 -11.26 -17.59 -3.46
CA GLY A 164 -12.56 -17.00 -3.14
C GLY A 164 -12.52 -15.50 -2.82
N ASN A 165 -11.37 -14.85 -2.86
CA ASN A 165 -11.27 -13.41 -2.63
C ASN A 165 -11.49 -12.62 -3.92
N LYS A 166 -12.68 -12.00 -4.02
CA LYS A 166 -13.10 -11.19 -5.18
C LYS A 166 -12.97 -9.69 -4.96
N SER A 167 -12.61 -9.27 -3.74
CA SER A 167 -12.48 -7.85 -3.39
C SER A 167 -11.10 -7.32 -3.78
N GLN A 168 -10.81 -7.31 -5.08
CA GLN A 168 -9.55 -6.85 -5.64
C GLN A 168 -9.73 -5.55 -6.43
N ARG A 169 -8.70 -4.68 -6.42
CA ARG A 169 -8.58 -3.51 -7.29
C ARG A 169 -7.14 -3.36 -7.76
N LEU A 170 -6.99 -2.91 -9.00
CA LEU A 170 -5.69 -2.70 -9.63
C LEU A 170 -5.21 -1.26 -9.43
N ILE A 171 -3.94 -1.11 -9.08
CA ILE A 171 -3.20 0.15 -9.16
C ILE A 171 -2.08 -0.02 -10.17
N ILE A 172 -2.04 0.83 -11.20
CA ILE A 172 -0.92 0.90 -12.13
C ILE A 172 -0.02 2.03 -11.67
N ASN A 173 1.18 1.67 -11.21
CA ASN A 173 2.15 2.59 -10.65
C ASN A 173 3.30 2.88 -11.64
N LYS A 174 4.05 3.97 -11.42
CA LYS A 174 5.19 4.40 -12.25
C LYS A 174 4.81 4.59 -13.72
N VAL A 175 3.64 5.15 -13.96
CA VAL A 175 3.18 5.43 -15.32
C VAL A 175 3.87 6.68 -15.85
N SER A 176 4.58 6.57 -16.97
CA SER A 176 5.18 7.70 -17.66
C SER A 176 4.74 7.74 -19.12
N LYS A 177 4.67 8.95 -19.70
CA LYS A 177 4.34 9.15 -21.13
C LYS A 177 5.25 8.36 -22.08
N LYS A 178 6.49 8.10 -21.67
CA LYS A 178 7.47 7.35 -22.48
C LYS A 178 7.12 5.85 -22.57
N VAL A 179 6.36 5.33 -21.62
CA VAL A 179 6.02 3.90 -21.54
C VAL A 179 4.69 3.63 -22.24
N ILE A 180 3.74 4.57 -22.13
CA ILE A 180 2.44 4.48 -22.81
C ILE A 180 2.61 5.05 -24.23
N GLY A 181 2.37 4.22 -25.23
CA GLY A 181 2.44 4.64 -26.65
C GLY A 181 3.75 4.34 -27.37
N ASN A 182 4.83 4.00 -26.66
CA ASN A 182 6.15 3.68 -27.23
C ASN A 182 6.53 2.19 -27.13
N SER A 183 5.63 1.28 -27.48
CA SER A 183 5.92 -0.12 -27.80
C SER A 183 5.82 -1.21 -26.73
N LEU A 184 5.80 -0.93 -25.44
CA LEU A 184 5.70 -1.99 -24.43
C LEU A 184 4.24 -2.29 -24.04
N VAL A 185 3.38 -1.26 -24.01
CA VAL A 185 1.93 -1.37 -23.76
C VAL A 185 1.24 -0.32 -24.63
N LYS A 186 0.25 -0.71 -25.43
CA LYS A 186 -0.44 0.20 -26.33
C LYS A 186 -1.27 1.25 -25.58
N ASN A 187 -1.90 0.84 -24.49
CA ASN A 187 -2.71 1.66 -23.61
C ASN A 187 -2.92 0.98 -22.26
N LEU A 188 -3.54 1.66 -21.31
CA LEU A 188 -3.85 1.10 -19.99
C LEU A 188 -4.91 0.00 -20.03
N ASP A 189 -5.81 0.03 -21.01
CA ASP A 189 -6.88 -0.97 -21.16
C ASP A 189 -6.27 -2.36 -21.40
N GLU A 190 -5.18 -2.45 -22.19
CA GLU A 190 -4.45 -3.70 -22.39
C GLU A 190 -3.91 -4.27 -21.06
N ILE A 191 -3.48 -3.42 -20.12
CA ILE A 191 -3.01 -3.87 -18.79
C ILE A 191 -4.19 -4.39 -17.96
N ILE A 192 -5.31 -3.64 -17.97
CA ILE A 192 -6.52 -4.00 -17.22
C ILE A 192 -7.06 -5.35 -17.72
N ASP A 193 -7.15 -5.51 -19.04
CA ASP A 193 -7.66 -6.73 -19.67
C ASP A 193 -6.77 -7.95 -19.36
N LYS A 194 -5.43 -7.76 -19.38
CA LYS A 194 -4.49 -8.85 -19.07
C LYS A 194 -4.50 -9.28 -17.61
N ILE A 195 -4.67 -8.33 -16.68
CA ILE A 195 -4.69 -8.62 -15.24
C ILE A 195 -6.07 -9.10 -14.80
N GLY A 196 -7.14 -8.67 -15.48
CA GLY A 196 -8.52 -9.06 -15.17
C GLY A 196 -9.09 -8.42 -13.90
N VAL A 197 -8.51 -7.32 -13.41
CA VAL A 197 -8.91 -6.63 -12.18
C VAL A 197 -9.30 -5.19 -12.46
N GLN A 198 -10.41 -4.76 -11.87
CA GLN A 198 -10.89 -3.39 -12.03
C GLN A 198 -9.87 -2.36 -11.53
N LEU A 199 -9.53 -1.41 -12.38
CA LEU A 199 -8.62 -0.31 -12.08
C LEU A 199 -9.26 0.66 -11.08
N ILE A 200 -8.51 1.03 -10.04
CA ILE A 200 -8.91 2.06 -9.07
C ILE A 200 -7.98 3.28 -9.07
N GLY A 201 -6.74 3.10 -9.50
CA GLY A 201 -5.76 4.19 -9.48
C GLY A 201 -4.65 4.04 -10.51
N VAL A 202 -4.19 5.16 -11.02
CA VAL A 202 -3.01 5.28 -11.87
C VAL A 202 -2.10 6.30 -11.20
N ILE A 203 -0.90 5.87 -10.83
CA ILE A 203 0.09 6.72 -10.16
C ILE A 203 1.19 7.03 -11.17
N PRO A 204 1.39 8.31 -11.52
CA PRO A 204 2.45 8.69 -12.43
C PRO A 204 3.83 8.49 -11.83
N GLU A 205 4.83 8.28 -12.68
CA GLU A 205 6.22 8.39 -12.27
C GLU A 205 6.51 9.85 -11.91
N ASP A 206 6.90 10.11 -10.65
CA ASP A 206 7.06 11.46 -10.13
C ASP A 206 8.38 11.59 -9.37
N PHE A 207 9.28 12.37 -9.92
CA PHE A 207 10.58 12.64 -9.31
C PHE A 207 10.46 13.37 -7.96
N LYS A 208 9.46 14.25 -7.80
CA LYS A 208 9.22 14.96 -6.54
C LYS A 208 8.83 13.99 -5.42
N LEU A 209 7.96 13.02 -5.72
CA LEU A 209 7.63 11.94 -4.79
C LEU A 209 8.86 11.12 -4.42
N THR A 210 9.66 10.72 -5.42
CA THR A 210 10.88 9.92 -5.20
C THR A 210 11.86 10.63 -4.28
N VAL A 211 12.11 11.93 -4.50
CA VAL A 211 13.01 12.73 -3.65
C VAL A 211 12.45 12.91 -2.25
N ALA A 212 11.16 13.23 -2.11
CA ALA A 212 10.51 13.41 -0.81
C ALA A 212 10.58 12.14 0.05
N THR A 213 10.19 10.99 -0.52
CA THR A 213 10.22 9.70 0.21
C THR A 213 11.64 9.23 0.53
N ALA A 214 12.64 9.51 -0.34
CA ALA A 214 14.04 9.18 -0.07
C ALA A 214 14.66 10.01 1.06
N LYS A 215 14.15 11.23 1.28
CA LYS A 215 14.60 12.14 2.36
C LYS A 215 13.75 12.05 3.63
N GLY A 216 12.58 11.41 3.56
CA GLY A 216 11.60 11.43 4.63
C GLY A 216 10.91 12.79 4.80
N ASP A 217 10.85 13.57 3.72
CA ASP A 217 10.20 14.88 3.67
C ASP A 217 8.71 14.75 3.28
N PRO A 218 7.87 15.74 3.60
CA PRO A 218 6.50 15.81 3.09
C PRO A 218 6.47 15.83 1.56
N ILE A 219 5.52 15.10 0.98
CA ILE A 219 5.31 15.09 -0.47
C ILE A 219 4.87 16.50 -0.90
N PRO A 220 5.57 17.15 -1.85
CA PRO A 220 5.21 18.48 -2.32
C PRO A 220 3.79 18.53 -2.89
N THR A 221 3.07 19.61 -2.63
CA THR A 221 1.67 19.77 -3.08
C THR A 221 1.53 19.78 -4.61
N GLU A 222 2.58 20.14 -5.33
CA GLU A 222 2.65 20.13 -6.80
C GLU A 222 3.00 18.76 -7.38
N SER A 223 3.15 17.73 -6.55
CA SER A 223 3.39 16.36 -6.98
C SER A 223 2.16 15.81 -7.71
N GLU A 224 2.33 15.34 -8.95
CA GLU A 224 1.25 14.68 -9.70
C GLU A 224 0.85 13.35 -9.04
N ALA A 225 1.81 12.65 -8.45
CA ALA A 225 1.54 11.43 -7.69
C ALA A 225 0.71 11.71 -6.43
N LEU A 226 0.93 12.84 -5.73
CA LEU A 226 0.10 13.23 -4.59
C LEU A 226 -1.36 13.45 -5.00
N LEU A 227 -1.59 14.12 -6.13
CA LEU A 227 -2.94 14.31 -6.67
C LEU A 227 -3.59 12.97 -7.03
N ALA A 228 -2.82 12.03 -7.57
CA ALA A 228 -3.30 10.69 -7.88
C ALA A 228 -3.66 9.90 -6.61
N PHE A 229 -2.87 10.00 -5.54
CA PHE A 229 -3.20 9.40 -4.24
C PHE A 229 -4.42 10.04 -3.57
N ASP A 230 -4.60 11.36 -3.67
CA ASP A 230 -5.81 12.04 -3.19
C ASP A 230 -7.06 11.55 -3.93
N ALA A 231 -6.98 11.41 -5.26
CA ALA A 231 -8.08 10.85 -6.03
C ALA A 231 -8.34 9.37 -5.69
N LEU A 232 -7.30 8.57 -5.45
CA LEU A 232 -7.41 7.18 -5.02
C LEU A 232 -8.09 7.06 -3.67
N SER A 233 -7.69 7.86 -2.68
CA SER A 233 -8.28 7.85 -1.34
C SER A 233 -9.76 8.23 -1.36
N LYS A 234 -10.15 9.22 -2.16
CA LYS A 234 -11.56 9.60 -2.37
C LYS A 234 -12.39 8.45 -2.96
N ARG A 235 -11.85 7.74 -3.98
CA ARG A 235 -12.54 6.54 -4.54
C ARG A 235 -12.71 5.43 -3.51
N LEU A 236 -11.73 5.24 -2.62
CA LEU A 236 -11.82 4.28 -1.52
C LEU A 236 -12.88 4.65 -0.48
N ASN A 237 -13.18 5.93 -0.33
CA ASN A 237 -14.27 6.45 0.49
C ASN A 237 -15.65 6.35 -0.19
N GLY A 238 -15.69 5.95 -1.47
CA GLY A 238 -16.93 5.82 -2.24
C GLY A 238 -17.29 7.05 -3.10
N ASP A 239 -16.41 8.06 -3.13
CA ASP A 239 -16.62 9.23 -3.97
C ASP A 239 -16.42 8.89 -5.44
N PHE A 240 -17.27 9.46 -6.29
CA PHE A 240 -17.09 9.37 -7.74
C PHE A 240 -16.02 10.38 -8.19
N VAL A 241 -14.80 9.89 -8.39
CA VAL A 241 -13.69 10.68 -8.94
C VAL A 241 -13.26 10.03 -10.26
N PRO A 242 -13.39 10.70 -11.42
CA PRO A 242 -12.94 10.15 -12.70
C PRO A 242 -11.46 9.77 -12.68
N LEU A 243 -11.11 8.66 -13.36
CA LEU A 243 -9.73 8.32 -13.63
C LEU A 243 -9.19 9.28 -14.70
N THR A 244 -8.50 10.32 -14.29
CA THR A 244 -7.85 11.26 -15.20
C THR A 244 -6.35 11.00 -15.18
N ILE A 245 -5.78 10.67 -16.32
CA ILE A 245 -4.33 10.62 -16.52
C ILE A 245 -3.93 11.99 -17.04
N LYS A 246 -3.47 12.88 -16.17
CA LYS A 246 -2.86 14.12 -16.63
C LYS A 246 -1.58 13.76 -17.38
N GLY A 247 -1.63 13.89 -18.68
CA GLY A 247 -0.44 13.76 -19.52
C GLY A 247 -0.25 12.42 -20.23
N ALA A 248 -1.29 11.60 -20.40
CA ALA A 248 -1.31 10.54 -21.40
C ALA A 248 -1.85 11.09 -22.73
#